data_960a9736f792a8f1b6ba82c23df4fabb
#
_entry.id   960a9736f792a8f1b6ba82c23df4fabb
#
_cell.length_a   1.000
_cell.length_b   1.000
_cell.length_c   1.000
_cell.angle_alpha   90.00
_cell.angle_beta   90.00
_cell.angle_gamma   90.00
#
_symmetry.space_group_name_H-M   'P 1'
#
loop_
_entity.id
_entity.type
_entity.pdbx_description
1 polymer ?
#
loop_
_entity_poly.entity_id
_entity_poly.type
_entity_poly.pdbx_seq_one_letter_code
_entity_poly.pdbx_strand_id
1 'polypeptide(L)'
;MESNAVKSAVENLEPTRAKLTVEVPLEELKPTIDHAYSHIAEQVNVPGFRRGKVPARIIDQRVGRGAVIEHAVNDALPGLYRDAVAETGIKPLGQPEVEVTETPAITGPLEGQLVFTAEVDVRPEITLPELSEYELTVESLDVTDEDVEQRLEALRERFGTLTGVDRPAADGDFVSLDLTATVDGEEVDSVTGTSYQVGAGTMLEG
;
A
#
# COMPACT_ATOMS: atom_id res chain seq x y z
N MET A 1 -37.86 -21.84 -7.16
CA MET A 1 -37.29 -20.86 -8.09
C MET A 1 -35.91 -20.58 -7.56
N GLU A 2 -34.91 -21.23 -8.15
CA GLU A 2 -33.51 -20.93 -7.82
C GLU A 2 -33.25 -19.49 -8.27
N SER A 3 -32.95 -18.64 -7.35
CA SER A 3 -32.49 -17.29 -7.60
C SER A 3 -31.19 -17.41 -8.40
N ASN A 4 -31.21 -16.94 -9.64
CA ASN A 4 -30.03 -16.86 -10.51
C ASN A 4 -29.19 -15.66 -10.02
N ALA A 5 -28.80 -15.71 -8.75
CA ALA A 5 -28.09 -14.62 -8.09
C ALA A 5 -26.62 -14.58 -8.56
N VAL A 6 -26.08 -13.39 -8.54
CA VAL A 6 -24.63 -13.17 -8.66
C VAL A 6 -23.91 -14.09 -7.68
N LYS A 7 -22.91 -14.82 -8.17
CA LYS A 7 -22.09 -15.69 -7.31
C LYS A 7 -20.74 -15.01 -7.07
N SER A 8 -20.40 -14.86 -5.80
CA SER A 8 -19.12 -14.32 -5.39
C SER A 8 -18.31 -15.35 -4.59
N ALA A 9 -17.05 -15.52 -4.95
CA ALA A 9 -16.10 -16.37 -4.25
C ALA A 9 -14.87 -15.56 -3.85
N VAL A 10 -14.37 -15.80 -2.64
CA VAL A 10 -13.16 -15.17 -2.12
C VAL A 10 -12.07 -16.19 -1.96
N GLU A 11 -10.89 -15.88 -2.46
CA GLU A 11 -9.65 -16.60 -2.24
C GLU A 11 -8.65 -15.66 -1.56
N ASN A 12 -8.13 -16.06 -0.41
CA ASN A 12 -7.07 -15.31 0.26
C ASN A 12 -5.72 -15.73 -0.36
N LEU A 13 -5.11 -14.81 -1.12
CA LEU A 13 -3.79 -15.01 -1.71
C LEU A 13 -2.69 -14.87 -0.65
N GLU A 14 -2.85 -13.86 0.21
CA GLU A 14 -1.96 -13.53 1.33
C GLU A 14 -2.79 -13.07 2.53
N PRO A 15 -2.23 -12.99 3.74
CA PRO A 15 -2.96 -12.49 4.91
C PRO A 15 -3.55 -11.09 4.74
N THR A 16 -2.97 -10.30 3.82
CA THR A 16 -3.36 -8.92 3.52
C THR A 16 -3.93 -8.73 2.13
N ARG A 17 -4.04 -9.79 1.31
CA ARG A 17 -4.50 -9.70 -0.08
C ARG A 17 -5.51 -10.79 -0.41
N ALA A 18 -6.64 -10.38 -0.95
CA ALA A 18 -7.72 -11.27 -1.35
C ALA A 18 -8.07 -11.09 -2.83
N LYS A 19 -8.47 -12.18 -3.46
CA LYS A 19 -9.00 -12.23 -4.82
C LYS A 19 -10.47 -12.60 -4.76
N LEU A 20 -11.30 -11.72 -5.30
CA LEU A 20 -12.72 -11.94 -5.50
C LEU A 20 -12.93 -12.45 -6.92
N THR A 21 -13.69 -13.52 -7.08
CA THR A 21 -14.20 -13.96 -8.39
C THR A 21 -15.72 -13.79 -8.38
N VAL A 22 -16.24 -13.05 -9.33
CA VAL A 22 -17.67 -12.72 -9.41
C VAL A 22 -18.22 -13.20 -10.75
N GLU A 23 -19.24 -14.04 -10.68
CA GLU A 23 -19.97 -14.54 -11.83
C GLU A 23 -21.36 -13.89 -11.87
N VAL A 24 -21.66 -13.20 -12.94
CA VAL A 24 -22.89 -12.45 -13.13
C VAL A 24 -23.66 -13.02 -14.32
N PRO A 25 -24.84 -13.61 -14.09
CA PRO A 25 -25.64 -14.14 -15.17
C PRO A 25 -26.16 -13.01 -16.07
N LEU A 26 -26.38 -13.33 -17.35
CA LEU A 26 -26.85 -12.37 -18.34
C LEU A 26 -28.13 -11.64 -17.92
N GLU A 27 -29.01 -12.30 -17.18
CA GLU A 27 -30.29 -11.74 -16.74
C GLU A 27 -30.11 -10.51 -15.86
N GLU A 28 -29.10 -10.51 -15.00
CA GLU A 28 -28.73 -9.39 -14.13
C GLU A 28 -28.05 -8.25 -14.91
N LEU A 29 -27.39 -8.57 -16.02
CA LEU A 29 -26.73 -7.57 -16.87
C LEU A 29 -27.69 -6.91 -17.88
N LYS A 30 -28.82 -7.53 -18.22
CA LYS A 30 -29.77 -6.99 -19.20
C LYS A 30 -30.16 -5.55 -18.95
N PRO A 31 -30.55 -5.12 -17.75
CA PRO A 31 -30.92 -3.72 -17.50
C PRO A 31 -29.79 -2.74 -17.81
N THR A 32 -28.53 -3.11 -17.49
CA THR A 32 -27.37 -2.27 -17.76
C THR A 32 -27.02 -2.24 -19.23
N ILE A 33 -27.19 -3.37 -19.94
CA ILE A 33 -27.02 -3.43 -21.41
C ILE A 33 -28.07 -2.55 -22.10
N ASP A 34 -29.34 -2.63 -21.68
CA ASP A 34 -30.41 -1.79 -22.24
C ASP A 34 -30.17 -0.30 -21.98
N HIS A 35 -29.63 0.03 -20.78
CA HIS A 35 -29.20 1.39 -20.46
C HIS A 35 -28.05 1.85 -21.35
N ALA A 36 -27.04 1.01 -21.58
CA ALA A 36 -25.91 1.31 -22.46
C ALA A 36 -26.39 1.58 -23.91
N TYR A 37 -27.32 0.77 -24.44
CA TYR A 37 -27.96 1.06 -25.75
C TYR A 37 -28.65 2.41 -25.77
N SER A 38 -29.40 2.75 -24.73
CA SER A 38 -30.10 4.02 -24.61
C SER A 38 -29.12 5.20 -24.59
N HIS A 39 -28.08 5.09 -23.80
CA HIS A 39 -27.04 6.11 -23.66
C HIS A 39 -26.28 6.33 -24.97
N ILE A 40 -25.89 5.25 -25.65
CA ILE A 40 -25.22 5.32 -26.95
C ILE A 40 -26.16 5.90 -28.03
N ALA A 41 -27.46 5.55 -28.00
CA ALA A 41 -28.44 6.11 -28.90
C ALA A 41 -28.59 7.64 -28.79
N GLU A 42 -28.35 8.20 -27.62
CA GLU A 42 -28.35 9.65 -27.39
C GLU A 42 -27.09 10.34 -27.93
N GLN A 43 -25.95 9.63 -27.89
CA GLN A 43 -24.66 10.18 -28.33
C GLN A 43 -24.45 10.08 -29.85
N VAL A 44 -24.94 9.01 -30.46
CA VAL A 44 -24.72 8.73 -31.90
C VAL A 44 -25.73 9.45 -32.76
N ASN A 45 -25.25 10.18 -33.79
CA ASN A 45 -26.09 10.78 -34.78
C ASN A 45 -26.24 9.82 -36.00
N VAL A 46 -27.41 9.23 -36.12
CA VAL A 46 -27.75 8.32 -37.25
C VAL A 46 -28.73 9.00 -38.17
N PRO A 47 -28.37 9.25 -39.45
CA PRO A 47 -29.30 9.82 -40.43
C PRO A 47 -30.60 8.99 -40.53
N GLY A 48 -31.75 9.66 -40.47
CA GLY A 48 -33.06 9.03 -40.51
C GLY A 48 -33.65 8.65 -39.15
N PHE A 49 -32.90 8.80 -38.04
CA PHE A 49 -33.39 8.54 -36.69
C PHE A 49 -33.22 9.76 -35.78
N ARG A 50 -34.19 9.96 -34.88
CA ARG A 50 -34.09 10.97 -33.85
C ARG A 50 -33.11 10.46 -32.75
N ARG A 51 -32.28 11.36 -32.19
CA ARG A 51 -31.41 11.06 -31.07
C ARG A 51 -32.18 10.40 -29.93
N GLY A 52 -31.62 9.35 -29.34
CA GLY A 52 -32.23 8.56 -28.28
C GLY A 52 -33.33 7.58 -28.76
N LYS A 53 -33.61 7.50 -30.08
CA LYS A 53 -34.60 6.59 -30.65
C LYS A 53 -34.02 5.71 -31.77
N VAL A 54 -32.74 5.47 -31.74
CA VAL A 54 -32.05 4.57 -32.67
C VAL A 54 -32.23 3.13 -32.18
N PRO A 55 -32.77 2.21 -33.05
CA PRO A 55 -32.90 0.80 -32.66
C PRO A 55 -31.54 0.14 -32.38
N ALA A 56 -31.50 -0.80 -31.41
CA ALA A 56 -30.27 -1.51 -31.01
C ALA A 56 -29.52 -2.13 -32.20
N ARG A 57 -30.26 -2.73 -33.15
CA ARG A 57 -29.68 -3.33 -34.37
C ARG A 57 -28.88 -2.33 -35.22
N ILE A 58 -29.29 -1.09 -35.24
CA ILE A 58 -28.61 -0.03 -36.02
C ILE A 58 -27.37 0.44 -35.25
N ILE A 59 -27.43 0.46 -33.92
CA ILE A 59 -26.29 0.75 -33.06
C ILE A 59 -25.24 -0.34 -33.24
N ASP A 60 -25.63 -1.62 -33.19
CA ASP A 60 -24.73 -2.76 -33.43
C ASP A 60 -24.01 -2.67 -34.80
N GLN A 61 -24.69 -2.20 -35.83
CA GLN A 61 -24.08 -2.04 -37.16
C GLN A 61 -23.10 -0.86 -37.25
N ARG A 62 -23.31 0.19 -36.46
CA ARG A 62 -22.56 1.45 -36.55
C ARG A 62 -21.40 1.50 -35.56
N VAL A 63 -21.64 1.08 -34.35
CA VAL A 63 -20.71 1.17 -33.21
C VAL A 63 -20.11 -0.20 -32.91
N GLY A 64 -20.85 -1.26 -33.18
CA GLY A 64 -20.50 -2.64 -32.84
C GLY A 64 -21.07 -3.05 -31.49
N ARG A 65 -21.60 -4.27 -31.40
CA ARG A 65 -22.12 -4.82 -30.14
C ARG A 65 -21.06 -4.91 -29.08
N GLY A 66 -19.81 -5.21 -29.45
CA GLY A 66 -18.68 -5.28 -28.49
C GLY A 66 -18.53 -4.00 -27.69
N ALA A 67 -18.58 -2.84 -28.36
CA ALA A 67 -18.46 -1.55 -27.67
C ALA A 67 -19.62 -1.25 -26.71
N VAL A 68 -20.85 -1.72 -27.09
CA VAL A 68 -22.01 -1.58 -26.18
C VAL A 68 -21.87 -2.45 -24.94
N ILE A 69 -21.41 -3.70 -25.11
CA ILE A 69 -21.19 -4.63 -24.00
C ILE A 69 -20.07 -4.12 -23.10
N GLU A 70 -18.97 -3.65 -23.69
CA GLU A 70 -17.86 -3.06 -22.94
C GLU A 70 -18.31 -1.86 -22.10
N HIS A 71 -19.12 -0.98 -22.67
CA HIS A 71 -19.71 0.16 -21.95
C HIS A 71 -20.62 -0.30 -20.81
N ALA A 72 -21.50 -1.28 -21.07
CA ALA A 72 -22.39 -1.85 -20.06
C ALA A 72 -21.62 -2.52 -18.92
N VAL A 73 -20.56 -3.27 -19.22
CA VAL A 73 -19.70 -3.93 -18.24
C VAL A 73 -18.99 -2.88 -17.38
N ASN A 74 -18.38 -1.87 -18.00
CA ASN A 74 -17.68 -0.81 -17.25
C ASN A 74 -18.63 -0.03 -16.32
N ASP A 75 -19.87 0.20 -16.73
CA ASP A 75 -20.88 0.84 -15.88
C ASP A 75 -21.35 -0.06 -14.74
N ALA A 76 -21.44 -1.38 -14.96
CA ALA A 76 -21.90 -2.35 -13.96
C ALA A 76 -20.82 -2.69 -12.91
N LEU A 77 -19.56 -2.78 -13.33
CA LEU A 77 -18.45 -3.26 -12.50
C LEU A 77 -18.37 -2.63 -11.08
N PRO A 78 -18.48 -1.29 -10.91
CA PRO A 78 -18.38 -0.67 -9.60
C PRO A 78 -19.54 -1.08 -8.65
N GLY A 79 -20.73 -1.33 -9.22
CA GLY A 79 -21.89 -1.81 -8.47
C GLY A 79 -21.71 -3.26 -8.04
N LEU A 80 -21.41 -4.13 -8.98
CA LEU A 80 -21.21 -5.55 -8.78
C LEU A 80 -20.07 -5.84 -7.79
N TYR A 81 -18.98 -5.10 -7.88
CA TYR A 81 -17.89 -5.20 -6.91
C TYR A 81 -18.34 -4.83 -5.49
N ARG A 82 -19.09 -3.74 -5.30
CA ARG A 82 -19.60 -3.35 -3.98
C ARG A 82 -20.52 -4.41 -3.38
N ASP A 83 -21.39 -4.96 -4.22
CA ASP A 83 -22.33 -6.00 -3.79
C ASP A 83 -21.58 -7.28 -3.39
N ALA A 84 -20.57 -7.69 -4.16
CA ALA A 84 -19.70 -8.82 -3.86
C ALA A 84 -18.89 -8.61 -2.56
N VAL A 85 -18.37 -7.41 -2.33
CA VAL A 85 -17.68 -7.05 -1.06
C VAL A 85 -18.66 -7.12 0.13
N ALA A 86 -19.89 -6.66 -0.04
CA ALA A 86 -20.91 -6.69 1.00
C ALA A 86 -21.34 -8.14 1.33
N GLU A 87 -21.49 -8.99 0.32
CA GLU A 87 -21.85 -10.41 0.48
C GLU A 87 -20.74 -11.21 1.16
N THR A 88 -19.50 -10.99 0.75
CA THR A 88 -18.34 -11.74 1.26
C THR A 88 -17.81 -11.21 2.59
N GLY A 89 -18.15 -9.97 2.95
CA GLY A 89 -17.76 -9.35 4.22
C GLY A 89 -16.28 -8.96 4.32
N ILE A 90 -15.54 -9.03 3.23
CA ILE A 90 -14.14 -8.56 3.21
C ILE A 90 -14.08 -7.06 3.47
N LYS A 91 -12.93 -6.59 3.98
CA LYS A 91 -12.70 -5.17 4.31
C LYS A 91 -11.57 -4.62 3.44
N PRO A 92 -11.89 -4.15 2.22
CA PRO A 92 -10.89 -3.61 1.32
C PRO A 92 -10.27 -2.32 1.87
N LEU A 93 -8.96 -2.13 1.62
CA LEU A 93 -8.19 -0.97 2.06
C LEU A 93 -7.87 0.00 0.91
N GLY A 94 -8.10 -0.40 -0.34
CA GLY A 94 -7.76 0.40 -1.50
C GLY A 94 -8.68 0.15 -2.69
N GLN A 95 -8.24 0.60 -3.86
CA GLN A 95 -8.91 0.30 -5.12
C GLN A 95 -8.53 -1.12 -5.58
N PRO A 96 -9.51 -1.92 -6.04
CA PRO A 96 -9.22 -3.24 -6.58
C PRO A 96 -8.55 -3.16 -7.96
N GLU A 97 -7.68 -4.11 -8.25
CA GLU A 97 -7.26 -4.44 -9.60
C GLU A 97 -8.31 -5.38 -10.21
N VAL A 98 -9.06 -4.88 -11.20
CA VAL A 98 -10.15 -5.63 -11.80
C VAL A 98 -9.75 -6.16 -13.18
N GLU A 99 -9.90 -7.47 -13.37
CA GLU A 99 -9.71 -8.13 -14.65
C GLU A 99 -10.99 -8.86 -15.08
N VAL A 100 -11.48 -8.54 -16.28
CA VAL A 100 -12.64 -9.21 -16.86
C VAL A 100 -12.15 -10.44 -17.62
N THR A 101 -12.56 -11.62 -17.16
CA THR A 101 -12.13 -12.92 -17.74
C THR A 101 -13.11 -13.44 -18.76
N GLU A 102 -14.41 -13.18 -18.61
CA GLU A 102 -15.44 -13.61 -19.54
C GLU A 102 -16.49 -12.51 -19.72
N THR A 103 -16.91 -12.29 -20.97
CA THR A 103 -17.97 -11.35 -21.33
C THR A 103 -19.07 -12.04 -22.10
N PRO A 104 -20.33 -11.53 -22.06
CA PRO A 104 -21.42 -12.03 -22.90
C PRO A 104 -21.08 -12.04 -24.39
N ALA A 105 -21.72 -12.92 -25.14
CA ALA A 105 -21.46 -13.12 -26.58
C ALA A 105 -21.63 -11.84 -27.40
N ILE A 106 -20.56 -11.49 -28.13
CA ILE A 106 -20.52 -10.28 -29.00
C ILE A 106 -21.21 -10.55 -30.35
N THR A 107 -21.31 -11.83 -30.75
CA THR A 107 -21.88 -12.26 -32.04
C THR A 107 -22.98 -13.29 -31.82
N GLY A 108 -24.02 -13.25 -32.65
CA GLY A 108 -25.15 -14.18 -32.55
C GLY A 108 -26.20 -13.78 -31.51
N PRO A 109 -26.91 -14.74 -30.88
CA PRO A 109 -27.78 -14.49 -29.75
C PRO A 109 -26.96 -13.92 -28.55
N LEU A 110 -27.61 -13.07 -27.77
CA LEU A 110 -27.00 -12.56 -26.53
C LEU A 110 -27.07 -13.67 -25.48
N GLU A 111 -25.95 -14.36 -25.27
CA GLU A 111 -25.80 -15.51 -24.35
C GLU A 111 -24.50 -15.38 -23.58
N GLY A 112 -24.36 -16.17 -22.49
CA GLY A 112 -23.17 -16.20 -21.65
C GLY A 112 -23.36 -15.46 -20.34
N GLN A 113 -22.27 -15.13 -19.73
CA GLN A 113 -22.21 -14.46 -18.43
C GLN A 113 -21.05 -13.46 -18.41
N LEU A 114 -21.03 -12.59 -17.42
CA LEU A 114 -19.87 -11.78 -17.10
C LEU A 114 -19.13 -12.47 -15.95
N VAL A 115 -17.84 -12.74 -16.14
CA VAL A 115 -16.95 -13.16 -15.04
C VAL A 115 -15.81 -12.16 -14.95
N PHE A 116 -15.61 -11.67 -13.74
CA PHE A 116 -14.47 -10.81 -13.48
C PHE A 116 -13.79 -11.21 -12.16
N THR A 117 -12.51 -10.92 -12.07
CA THR A 117 -11.74 -11.06 -10.83
C THR A 117 -11.34 -9.68 -10.35
N ALA A 118 -11.32 -9.52 -9.03
CA ALA A 118 -10.88 -8.29 -8.38
C ALA A 118 -9.87 -8.65 -7.29
N GLU A 119 -8.63 -8.23 -7.46
CA GLU A 119 -7.60 -8.37 -6.43
C GLU A 119 -7.53 -7.08 -5.63
N VAL A 120 -7.56 -7.19 -4.31
CA VAL A 120 -7.60 -6.04 -3.42
C VAL A 120 -6.87 -6.34 -2.11
N ASP A 121 -6.20 -5.32 -1.59
CA ASP A 121 -5.62 -5.39 -0.25
C ASP A 121 -6.74 -5.33 0.80
N VAL A 122 -6.66 -6.23 1.78
CA VAL A 122 -7.66 -6.37 2.83
C VAL A 122 -7.02 -6.23 4.21
N ARG A 123 -7.82 -5.79 5.16
CA ARG A 123 -7.40 -5.76 6.56
C ARG A 123 -7.24 -7.19 7.08
N PRO A 124 -6.03 -7.59 7.54
CA PRO A 124 -5.81 -8.93 8.08
C PRO A 124 -6.54 -9.13 9.41
N GLU A 125 -6.90 -10.38 9.69
CA GLU A 125 -7.31 -10.78 11.02
C GLU A 125 -6.07 -10.98 11.89
N ILE A 126 -5.99 -10.21 12.97
CA ILE A 126 -4.89 -10.27 13.93
C ILE A 126 -5.34 -11.07 15.14
N THR A 127 -4.74 -12.24 15.34
CA THR A 127 -4.91 -13.02 16.54
C THR A 127 -3.82 -12.63 17.52
N LEU A 128 -4.20 -12.02 18.63
CA LEU A 128 -3.26 -11.69 19.70
C LEU A 128 -2.90 -12.96 20.46
N PRO A 129 -1.60 -13.15 20.81
CA PRO A 129 -1.20 -14.25 21.69
C PRO A 129 -1.74 -14.05 23.11
N GLU A 130 -1.87 -15.15 23.84
CA GLU A 130 -2.22 -15.10 25.26
C GLU A 130 -1.12 -14.43 26.05
N LEU A 131 -1.36 -13.20 26.55
CA LEU A 131 -0.36 -12.41 27.26
C LEU A 131 0.09 -13.06 28.58
N SER A 132 -0.71 -13.95 29.14
CA SER A 132 -0.40 -14.73 30.34
C SER A 132 0.75 -15.73 30.16
N GLU A 133 1.09 -16.09 28.92
CA GLU A 133 2.18 -17.02 28.59
C GLU A 133 3.54 -16.34 28.48
N TYR A 134 3.57 -15.00 28.51
CA TYR A 134 4.81 -14.24 28.39
C TYR A 134 5.35 -13.87 29.78
N GLU A 135 6.56 -14.38 30.08
CA GLU A 135 7.37 -13.92 31.20
C GLU A 135 8.31 -12.80 30.76
N LEU A 136 8.13 -11.62 31.31
CA LEU A 136 9.00 -10.48 31.06
C LEU A 136 9.93 -10.30 32.25
N THR A 137 11.24 -10.41 32.01
CA THR A 137 12.26 -10.06 32.97
C THR A 137 12.69 -8.62 32.74
N VAL A 138 12.49 -7.77 33.69
CA VAL A 138 12.96 -6.38 33.68
C VAL A 138 14.14 -6.24 34.66
N GLU A 139 15.07 -5.35 34.31
CA GLU A 139 16.17 -5.02 35.23
C GLU A 139 15.64 -4.36 36.50
N SER A 140 16.34 -4.57 37.63
CA SER A 140 15.97 -3.91 38.87
C SER A 140 16.06 -2.39 38.72
N LEU A 141 15.07 -1.70 39.29
CA LEU A 141 15.08 -0.24 39.39
C LEU A 141 15.79 0.26 40.65
N ASP A 142 16.38 -0.65 41.42
CA ASP A 142 17.14 -0.28 42.63
C ASP A 142 18.40 0.50 42.24
N VAL A 143 18.50 1.69 42.77
CA VAL A 143 19.69 2.53 42.58
C VAL A 143 20.80 2.02 43.45
N THR A 144 21.91 1.64 42.85
CA THR A 144 23.11 1.16 43.56
C THR A 144 24.03 2.33 43.91
N ASP A 145 24.94 2.10 44.87
CA ASP A 145 25.97 3.10 45.20
C ASP A 145 26.88 3.37 43.97
N GLU A 146 27.05 2.39 43.10
CA GLU A 146 27.81 2.51 41.85
C GLU A 146 27.13 3.46 40.85
N ASP A 147 25.81 3.39 40.74
CA ASP A 147 25.02 4.31 39.87
C ASP A 147 25.14 5.76 40.39
N VAL A 148 25.15 5.93 41.71
CA VAL A 148 25.31 7.26 42.31
C VAL A 148 26.70 7.80 42.02
N GLU A 149 27.76 6.99 42.17
CA GLU A 149 29.15 7.41 41.92
C GLU A 149 29.35 7.76 40.43
N GLN A 150 28.85 6.94 39.52
CA GLN A 150 28.87 7.24 38.07
C GLN A 150 28.19 8.58 37.77
N ARG A 151 27.04 8.84 38.41
CA ARG A 151 26.33 10.10 38.21
C ARG A 151 27.06 11.29 38.77
N LEU A 152 27.74 11.11 39.91
CA LEU A 152 28.57 12.14 40.48
C LEU A 152 29.80 12.45 39.61
N GLU A 153 30.43 11.43 39.05
CA GLU A 153 31.57 11.62 38.13
C GLU A 153 31.17 12.35 36.87
N ALA A 154 30.06 11.99 36.27
CA ALA A 154 29.52 12.70 35.11
C ALA A 154 29.20 14.19 35.43
N LEU A 155 28.78 14.49 36.65
CA LEU A 155 28.60 15.88 37.09
C LEU A 155 29.94 16.61 37.31
N ARG A 156 30.94 15.94 37.86
CA ARG A 156 32.30 16.50 38.04
C ARG A 156 32.90 16.86 36.67
N GLU A 157 32.82 15.95 35.71
CA GLU A 157 33.28 16.21 34.35
C GLU A 157 32.58 17.42 33.73
N ARG A 158 31.24 17.52 33.87
CA ARG A 158 30.45 18.63 33.32
C ARG A 158 30.85 20.00 33.92
N PHE A 159 31.24 20.05 35.16
CA PHE A 159 31.69 21.26 35.86
C PHE A 159 33.20 21.41 35.93
N GLY A 160 33.94 20.50 35.27
CA GLY A 160 35.39 20.55 35.19
C GLY A 160 35.89 21.78 34.41
N THR A 161 37.07 22.21 34.75
CA THR A 161 37.77 23.29 34.02
C THR A 161 39.03 22.71 33.38
N LEU A 162 39.19 22.96 32.08
CA LEU A 162 40.41 22.53 31.37
C LEU A 162 41.62 23.39 31.80
N THR A 163 42.68 22.73 32.19
CA THR A 163 43.97 23.37 32.47
C THR A 163 45.04 22.81 31.57
N GLY A 164 45.88 23.69 30.99
CA GLY A 164 47.00 23.28 30.15
C GLY A 164 48.04 22.50 30.96
N VAL A 165 48.55 21.43 30.34
CA VAL A 165 49.59 20.56 30.95
C VAL A 165 50.76 20.44 29.98
N ASP A 166 51.98 20.45 30.54
CA ASP A 166 53.25 20.31 29.77
C ASP A 166 53.78 18.86 29.85
N ARG A 167 52.90 17.89 29.56
CA ARG A 167 53.24 16.47 29.49
C ARG A 167 52.66 15.85 28.22
N PRO A 168 53.13 14.68 27.77
CA PRO A 168 52.48 13.93 26.72
C PRO A 168 50.98 13.70 27.07
N ALA A 169 50.12 13.78 26.05
CA ALA A 169 48.71 13.52 26.21
C ALA A 169 48.43 12.09 26.64
N ALA A 170 47.53 11.91 27.55
CA ALA A 170 47.07 10.62 28.08
C ALA A 170 45.56 10.46 27.82
N ASP A 171 45.06 9.24 28.01
CA ASP A 171 43.62 8.98 27.91
C ASP A 171 42.82 9.88 28.86
N GLY A 172 41.78 10.48 28.34
CA GLY A 172 40.96 11.46 29.05
C GLY A 172 41.39 12.92 28.87
N ASP A 173 42.59 13.20 28.36
CA ASP A 173 43.05 14.57 28.11
C ASP A 173 42.36 15.13 26.84
N PHE A 174 42.13 16.43 26.82
CA PHE A 174 41.64 17.14 25.66
C PHE A 174 42.79 17.73 24.86
N VAL A 175 42.80 17.44 23.56
CA VAL A 175 43.79 17.96 22.60
C VAL A 175 43.08 18.78 21.52
N SER A 176 43.76 19.82 21.00
CA SER A 176 43.33 20.52 19.81
C SER A 176 44.01 19.91 18.60
N LEU A 177 43.21 19.45 17.63
CA LEU A 177 43.68 18.77 16.42
C LEU A 177 43.35 19.55 15.17
N ASP A 178 44.27 19.53 14.22
CA ASP A 178 44.01 19.88 12.83
C ASP A 178 43.88 18.58 12.04
N LEU A 179 42.75 18.40 11.37
CA LEU A 179 42.42 17.20 10.64
C LEU A 179 42.29 17.54 9.15
N THR A 180 42.89 16.72 8.32
CA THR A 180 42.74 16.82 6.86
C THR A 180 42.41 15.45 6.32
N ALA A 181 41.28 15.35 5.62
CA ALA A 181 40.85 14.14 4.94
C ALA A 181 41.28 14.18 3.48
N THR A 182 41.95 13.13 3.01
CA THR A 182 42.42 13.01 1.61
C THR A 182 41.90 11.71 1.01
N VAL A 183 41.47 11.76 -0.27
CA VAL A 183 41.11 10.59 -1.08
C VAL A 183 41.95 10.63 -2.34
N ASP A 184 42.68 9.56 -2.61
CA ASP A 184 43.61 9.44 -3.74
C ASP A 184 44.66 10.58 -3.86
N GLY A 185 45.01 11.22 -2.72
CA GLY A 185 45.95 12.32 -2.62
C GLY A 185 45.36 13.71 -2.83
N GLU A 186 44.07 13.82 -3.09
CA GLU A 186 43.32 15.09 -3.10
C GLU A 186 42.66 15.35 -1.77
N GLU A 187 42.78 16.59 -1.28
CA GLU A 187 42.15 17.03 -0.05
C GLU A 187 40.62 17.17 -0.28
N VAL A 188 39.81 16.42 0.52
CA VAL A 188 38.37 16.42 0.43
C VAL A 188 37.77 17.31 1.49
N ASP A 189 38.36 17.31 2.70
CA ASP A 189 37.86 18.12 3.84
C ASP A 189 39.04 18.45 4.78
N SER A 190 38.93 19.59 5.46
CA SER A 190 39.94 20.06 6.39
C SER A 190 39.31 20.87 7.50
N VAL A 191 39.56 20.47 8.76
CA VAL A 191 39.06 21.13 9.96
C VAL A 191 40.21 21.43 10.89
N THR A 192 40.29 22.68 11.36
CA THR A 192 41.37 23.12 12.26
C THR A 192 40.85 23.47 13.63
N GLY A 193 41.65 23.20 14.68
CA GLY A 193 41.35 23.55 16.06
C GLY A 193 40.22 22.74 16.70
N THR A 194 39.93 21.54 16.20
CA THR A 194 38.90 20.68 16.78
C THR A 194 39.37 20.12 18.12
N SER A 195 38.56 20.32 19.17
CA SER A 195 38.79 19.74 20.47
C SER A 195 38.40 18.26 20.49
N TYR A 196 39.32 17.39 20.87
CA TYR A 196 39.10 15.96 20.94
C TYR A 196 39.60 15.39 22.26
N GLN A 197 38.80 14.52 22.91
CA GLN A 197 39.23 13.79 24.10
C GLN A 197 39.92 12.50 23.67
N VAL A 198 41.18 12.35 24.10
CA VAL A 198 41.98 11.16 23.81
C VAL A 198 41.34 9.92 24.46
N GLY A 199 41.15 8.86 23.70
CA GLY A 199 40.51 7.62 24.15
C GLY A 199 39.00 7.59 24.03
N ALA A 200 38.32 8.68 23.64
CA ALA A 200 36.86 8.70 23.51
C ALA A 200 36.28 7.84 22.35
N GLY A 201 37.09 7.49 21.35
CA GLY A 201 36.70 6.63 20.23
C GLY A 201 35.60 7.21 19.32
N THR A 202 35.32 8.52 19.40
CA THR A 202 34.21 9.17 18.70
C THR A 202 34.60 9.85 17.39
N MET A 203 35.86 9.72 16.95
CA MET A 203 36.36 10.53 15.82
C MET A 203 36.04 9.94 14.45
N LEU A 204 36.18 8.65 14.26
CA LEU A 204 35.79 7.91 13.05
C LEU A 204 35.63 6.43 13.42
N GLU A 205 34.54 5.80 12.94
CA GLU A 205 34.46 4.34 12.90
C GLU A 205 35.32 3.85 11.73
N GLY A 206 36.41 3.17 12.00
CA GLY A 206 37.28 2.62 10.99
C GLY A 206 38.24 1.60 11.55
#